data_0c8a12c47171e440b947b977e0d82ecb
#
_entry.id   0c8a12c47171e440b947b977e0d82ecb
#
_cell.length_a   1.000
_cell.length_b   1.000
_cell.length_c   1.000
_cell.angle_alpha   90.00
_cell.angle_beta   90.00
_cell.angle_gamma   90.00
#
_symmetry.space_group_name_H-M   'P 1'
#
loop_
_entity.id
_entity.type
_entity.pdbx_description
1 polymer ?
#
loop_
_entity_poly.entity_id
_entity_poly.type
_entity_poly.pdbx_seq_one_letter_code
_entity_poly.pdbx_strand_id
1 'polypeptide(L)'
;MDLGLSGKTALVTGASRGIGRSIVERLLAEGMHVAFSARSAQSVSAAEAALGLGAVGSVVDSADLTAVAAWVDEVAAERGQVDVVVATTSAKGGIPATADGWRTSFDIDVLGTVALIEAALPHIKASGGGSIVQLGTTASIEQHHFPGGGFSYGAMKAALVNYISHLAKEIYADGIRANVVSPGPIYIDGGSWERIKTGMPDYYADHVAQHPAGRLGRPEEVANVVAFLASPMSSWVNAENIVVDGGFTRRVSF
;
A
#
# COMPACT_ATOMS: atom_id res chain seq x y z
N MET A 1 -12.18 -0.82 19.75
CA MET A 1 -10.81 -1.23 20.17
C MET A 1 -9.94 -0.02 19.96
N ASP A 2 -9.23 0.40 20.98
CA ASP A 2 -8.22 1.45 20.82
C ASP A 2 -6.97 0.83 20.16
N LEU A 3 -6.55 1.40 19.03
CA LEU A 3 -5.37 0.93 18.31
C LEU A 3 -4.06 1.55 18.82
N GLY A 4 -4.11 2.54 19.72
CA GLY A 4 -2.93 3.23 20.24
C GLY A 4 -2.16 4.01 19.17
N LEU A 5 -2.84 4.54 18.18
CA LEU A 5 -2.26 5.28 17.04
C LEU A 5 -2.34 6.81 17.19
N SER A 6 -3.14 7.31 18.15
CA SER A 6 -3.33 8.75 18.33
C SER A 6 -2.03 9.50 18.54
N GLY A 7 -1.83 10.60 17.82
CA GLY A 7 -0.64 11.46 17.89
C GLY A 7 0.59 10.92 17.15
N LYS A 8 0.54 9.71 16.57
CA LYS A 8 1.61 9.12 15.76
C LYS A 8 1.62 9.67 14.34
N THR A 9 2.76 9.57 13.66
CA THR A 9 2.98 10.06 12.30
C THR A 9 3.10 8.90 11.32
N ALA A 10 2.30 8.94 10.24
CA ALA A 10 2.35 7.98 9.14
C ALA A 10 2.77 8.62 7.82
N LEU A 11 3.60 7.92 7.05
CA LEU A 11 3.89 8.19 5.65
C LEU A 11 3.11 7.19 4.77
N VAL A 12 2.33 7.70 3.80
CA VAL A 12 1.55 6.84 2.89
C VAL A 12 1.80 7.26 1.44
N THR A 13 2.46 6.41 0.66
CA THR A 13 2.69 6.71 -0.77
C THR A 13 1.50 6.34 -1.63
N GLY A 14 1.32 7.03 -2.80
CA GLY A 14 0.26 6.68 -3.76
C GLY A 14 -1.16 6.86 -3.25
N ALA A 15 -1.40 7.78 -2.31
CA ALA A 15 -2.60 7.82 -1.49
C ALA A 15 -3.64 8.88 -1.87
N SER A 16 -3.56 9.49 -3.05
CA SER A 16 -4.58 10.46 -3.48
C SER A 16 -5.94 9.83 -3.83
N ARG A 17 -6.03 8.50 -3.98
CA ARG A 17 -7.25 7.77 -4.33
C ARG A 17 -7.22 6.30 -3.94
N GLY A 18 -8.37 5.63 -4.06
CA GLY A 18 -8.50 4.18 -3.92
C GLY A 18 -8.05 3.67 -2.56
N ILE A 19 -7.38 2.52 -2.52
CA ILE A 19 -6.95 1.88 -1.28
C ILE A 19 -6.05 2.81 -0.46
N GLY A 20 -5.06 3.46 -1.09
CA GLY A 20 -4.15 4.37 -0.39
C GLY A 20 -4.90 5.52 0.30
N ARG A 21 -5.90 6.12 -0.37
CA ARG A 21 -6.73 7.14 0.23
C ARG A 21 -7.55 6.62 1.41
N SER A 22 -8.19 5.47 1.26
CA SER A 22 -8.95 4.87 2.37
C SER A 22 -8.06 4.52 3.57
N ILE A 23 -6.78 4.17 3.32
CA ILE A 23 -5.81 4.00 4.40
C ILE A 23 -5.55 5.33 5.11
N VAL A 24 -5.34 6.43 4.38
CA VAL A 24 -5.18 7.76 4.98
C VAL A 24 -6.41 8.12 5.82
N GLU A 25 -7.62 7.99 5.26
CA GLU A 25 -8.89 8.24 5.97
C GLU A 25 -8.99 7.43 7.26
N ARG A 26 -8.61 6.14 7.19
CA ARG A 26 -8.64 5.27 8.37
C ARG A 26 -7.63 5.66 9.44
N LEU A 27 -6.39 5.98 9.05
CA LEU A 27 -5.35 6.41 9.99
C LEU A 27 -5.66 7.77 10.63
N LEU A 28 -6.23 8.71 9.87
CA LEU A 28 -6.75 9.98 10.40
C LEU A 28 -7.86 9.76 11.44
N ALA A 29 -8.78 8.82 11.18
CA ALA A 29 -9.84 8.45 12.11
C ALA A 29 -9.32 7.84 13.42
N GLU A 30 -8.12 7.27 13.42
CA GLU A 30 -7.40 6.80 14.62
C GLU A 30 -6.58 7.91 15.30
N GLY A 31 -6.66 9.16 14.82
CA GLY A 31 -5.99 10.32 15.41
C GLY A 31 -4.52 10.47 15.02
N MET A 32 -4.06 9.83 13.95
CA MET A 32 -2.71 10.02 13.42
C MET A 32 -2.54 11.33 12.66
N HIS A 33 -1.32 11.82 12.59
CA HIS A 33 -0.88 12.76 11.56
C HIS A 33 -0.44 11.95 10.34
N VAL A 34 -0.98 12.28 9.16
CA VAL A 34 -0.68 11.51 7.94
C VAL A 34 -0.09 12.41 6.87
N ALA A 35 1.15 12.15 6.49
CA ALA A 35 1.74 12.69 5.27
C ALA A 35 1.52 11.68 4.13
N PHE A 36 0.99 12.14 3.00
CA PHE A 36 0.75 11.28 1.85
C PHE A 36 1.36 11.84 0.58
N SER A 37 1.69 10.96 -0.37
CA SER A 37 2.26 11.39 -1.64
C SER A 37 1.45 10.91 -2.84
N ALA A 38 1.51 11.70 -3.91
CA ALA A 38 1.00 11.33 -5.24
C ALA A 38 1.77 12.09 -6.33
N ARG A 39 1.69 11.63 -7.58
CA ARG A 39 2.49 12.13 -8.71
C ARG A 39 2.05 13.49 -9.27
N SER A 40 0.84 13.95 -9.03
CA SER A 40 0.34 15.20 -9.63
C SER A 40 -0.21 16.16 -8.59
N ALA A 41 0.10 17.45 -8.74
CA ALA A 41 -0.40 18.51 -7.87
C ALA A 41 -1.93 18.52 -7.82
N GLN A 42 -2.61 18.32 -8.96
CA GLN A 42 -4.07 18.27 -9.01
C GLN A 42 -4.64 17.16 -8.14
N SER A 43 -4.05 15.94 -8.18
CA SER A 43 -4.54 14.82 -7.37
C SER A 43 -4.20 14.97 -5.89
N VAL A 44 -3.11 15.62 -5.55
CA VAL A 44 -2.74 15.98 -4.18
C VAL A 44 -3.76 16.97 -3.61
N SER A 45 -3.95 18.12 -4.27
CA SER A 45 -4.88 19.16 -3.80
C SER A 45 -6.32 18.66 -3.68
N ALA A 46 -6.78 17.85 -4.64
CA ALA A 46 -8.11 17.25 -4.57
C ALA A 46 -8.26 16.26 -3.39
N ALA A 47 -7.20 15.53 -3.07
CA ALA A 47 -7.21 14.61 -1.93
C ALA A 47 -7.17 15.37 -0.60
N GLU A 48 -6.33 16.40 -0.45
CA GLU A 48 -6.28 17.25 0.75
C GLU A 48 -7.62 17.91 1.04
N ALA A 49 -8.25 18.50 0.01
CA ALA A 49 -9.57 19.12 0.14
C ALA A 49 -10.64 18.15 0.64
N ALA A 50 -10.52 16.89 0.29
CA ALA A 50 -11.50 15.87 0.67
C ALA A 50 -11.16 15.16 1.99
N LEU A 51 -9.88 15.08 2.38
CA LEU A 51 -9.42 14.46 3.63
C LEU A 51 -9.52 15.41 4.83
N GLY A 52 -9.42 16.72 4.58
CA GLY A 52 -9.48 17.74 5.62
C GLY A 52 -8.20 17.84 6.47
N LEU A 53 -8.36 18.42 7.66
CA LEU A 53 -7.23 18.67 8.57
C LEU A 53 -6.61 17.37 9.10
N GLY A 54 -5.28 17.34 9.12
CA GLY A 54 -4.48 16.20 9.61
C GLY A 54 -3.81 15.38 8.50
N ALA A 55 -4.23 15.55 7.24
CA ALA A 55 -3.54 15.02 6.07
C ALA A 55 -2.73 16.12 5.36
N VAL A 56 -1.47 15.85 5.09
CA VAL A 56 -0.59 16.74 4.31
C VAL A 56 -0.13 15.98 3.07
N GLY A 57 -0.41 16.53 1.90
CA GLY A 57 -0.10 15.93 0.62
C GLY A 57 1.17 16.50 0.00
N SER A 58 1.99 15.66 -0.62
CA SER A 58 3.20 16.07 -1.35
C SER A 58 3.19 15.49 -2.76
N VAL A 59 3.74 16.27 -3.70
CA VAL A 59 3.92 15.80 -5.09
C VAL A 59 5.25 15.06 -5.17
N VAL A 60 5.17 13.73 -5.21
CA VAL A 60 6.36 12.86 -5.28
C VAL A 60 6.11 11.76 -6.32
N ASP A 61 7.03 11.61 -7.26
CA ASP A 61 7.07 10.45 -8.13
C ASP A 61 7.90 9.34 -7.47
N SER A 62 7.31 8.18 -7.25
CA SER A 62 7.99 7.05 -6.62
C SER A 62 9.14 6.47 -7.48
N ALA A 63 9.24 6.82 -8.76
CA ALA A 63 10.37 6.50 -9.60
C ALA A 63 11.57 7.44 -9.38
N ASP A 64 11.36 8.61 -8.78
CA ASP A 64 12.44 9.52 -8.36
C ASP A 64 12.84 9.22 -6.91
N LEU A 65 13.84 8.35 -6.78
CA LEU A 65 14.30 7.86 -5.47
C LEU A 65 14.83 9.00 -4.58
N THR A 66 15.44 10.03 -5.19
CA THR A 66 15.94 11.21 -4.47
C THR A 66 14.78 12.05 -3.92
N ALA A 67 13.74 12.26 -4.73
CA ALA A 67 12.55 12.98 -4.27
C ALA A 67 11.79 12.20 -3.17
N VAL A 68 11.76 10.86 -3.25
CA VAL A 68 11.19 10.02 -2.19
C VAL A 68 11.93 10.21 -0.88
N ALA A 69 13.26 10.12 -0.88
CA ALA A 69 14.08 10.28 0.32
C ALA A 69 13.95 11.69 0.91
N ALA A 70 14.02 12.73 0.08
CA ALA A 70 13.87 14.13 0.51
C ALA A 70 12.50 14.38 1.17
N TRP A 71 11.42 13.81 0.61
CA TRP A 71 10.08 13.91 1.21
C TRP A 71 10.01 13.27 2.59
N VAL A 72 10.62 12.10 2.77
CA VAL A 72 10.66 11.41 4.08
C VAL A 72 11.39 12.28 5.12
N ASP A 73 12.55 12.82 4.76
CA ASP A 73 13.35 13.68 5.65
C ASP A 73 12.61 14.97 6.01
N GLU A 74 11.92 15.60 5.04
CA GLU A 74 11.11 16.79 5.25
C GLU A 74 9.98 16.53 6.26
N VAL A 75 9.23 15.44 6.08
CA VAL A 75 8.15 15.08 7.03
C VAL A 75 8.72 14.76 8.41
N ALA A 76 9.82 14.02 8.49
CA ALA A 76 10.46 13.69 9.75
C ALA A 76 10.96 14.96 10.49
N ALA A 77 11.52 15.92 9.77
CA ALA A 77 11.95 17.20 10.34
C ALA A 77 10.77 18.06 10.83
N GLU A 78 9.66 18.09 10.06
CA GLU A 78 8.47 18.87 10.42
C GLU A 78 7.72 18.26 11.63
N ARG A 79 7.59 16.92 11.66
CA ARG A 79 6.80 16.22 12.69
C ARG A 79 7.60 15.78 13.90
N GLY A 80 8.91 15.73 13.80
CA GLY A 80 9.81 15.25 14.84
C GLY A 80 9.81 13.73 15.05
N GLN A 81 8.95 12.99 14.34
CA GLN A 81 8.82 11.53 14.43
C GLN A 81 8.23 10.91 13.16
N VAL A 82 8.57 9.66 12.91
CA VAL A 82 7.92 8.78 11.94
C VAL A 82 7.68 7.43 12.62
N ASP A 83 6.43 7.01 12.72
CA ASP A 83 6.05 5.77 13.42
C ASP A 83 5.60 4.68 12.43
N VAL A 84 4.98 5.09 11.31
CA VAL A 84 4.36 4.15 10.36
C VAL A 84 4.71 4.53 8.93
N VAL A 85 5.06 3.53 8.15
CA VAL A 85 5.24 3.65 6.69
C VAL A 85 4.29 2.70 5.98
N VAL A 86 3.49 3.23 5.06
CA VAL A 86 2.59 2.42 4.21
C VAL A 86 2.93 2.66 2.74
N ALA A 87 3.54 1.66 2.10
CA ALA A 87 3.91 1.72 0.70
C ALA A 87 2.75 1.18 -0.17
N THR A 88 2.00 2.09 -0.82
CA THR A 88 0.86 1.69 -1.68
C THR A 88 1.07 1.99 -3.15
N THR A 89 2.15 2.68 -3.51
CA THR A 89 2.43 3.03 -4.91
C THR A 89 2.57 1.79 -5.78
N SER A 90 2.08 1.90 -7.00
CA SER A 90 2.21 0.84 -8.00
C SER A 90 2.15 1.40 -9.41
N ALA A 91 2.93 0.80 -10.30
CA ALA A 91 2.83 1.01 -11.74
C ALA A 91 1.52 0.45 -12.33
N LYS A 92 0.80 -0.40 -11.57
CA LYS A 92 -0.46 -1.08 -11.90
C LYS A 92 -0.35 -2.17 -12.98
N GLY A 93 -1.37 -3.02 -13.04
CA GLY A 93 -1.45 -4.15 -13.96
C GLY A 93 -1.64 -3.84 -15.45
N GLY A 94 -1.71 -2.57 -15.86
CA GLY A 94 -1.88 -2.16 -17.26
C GLY A 94 -0.59 -1.82 -18.01
N ILE A 95 0.57 -2.13 -17.44
CA ILE A 95 1.86 -1.91 -18.08
C ILE A 95 2.08 -2.97 -19.19
N PRO A 96 2.48 -2.56 -20.41
CA PRO A 96 2.75 -3.51 -21.48
C PRO A 96 3.84 -4.53 -21.11
N ALA A 97 3.71 -5.76 -21.61
CA ALA A 97 4.69 -6.83 -21.38
C ALA A 97 5.96 -6.68 -22.24
N THR A 98 6.53 -5.49 -22.28
CA THR A 98 7.79 -5.13 -22.96
C THR A 98 8.93 -4.98 -21.96
N ALA A 99 10.18 -5.01 -22.41
CA ALA A 99 11.33 -4.78 -21.54
C ALA A 99 11.24 -3.46 -20.80
N ASP A 100 10.75 -2.38 -21.44
CA ASP A 100 10.58 -1.07 -20.81
C ASP A 100 9.43 -1.07 -19.82
N GLY A 101 8.34 -1.79 -20.11
CA GLY A 101 7.26 -2.00 -19.14
C GLY A 101 7.73 -2.72 -17.87
N TRP A 102 8.58 -3.73 -18.01
CA TRP A 102 9.21 -4.41 -16.87
C TRP A 102 10.11 -3.47 -16.07
N ARG A 103 10.94 -2.65 -16.72
CA ARG A 103 11.77 -1.63 -16.05
C ARG A 103 10.91 -0.64 -15.30
N THR A 104 9.89 -0.08 -15.95
CA THR A 104 8.95 0.85 -15.32
C THR A 104 8.28 0.25 -14.08
N SER A 105 7.86 -1.01 -14.15
CA SER A 105 7.27 -1.70 -12.99
C SER A 105 8.31 -1.89 -11.88
N PHE A 106 9.54 -2.25 -12.21
CA PHE A 106 10.62 -2.41 -11.25
C PHE A 106 10.98 -1.09 -10.56
N ASP A 107 11.15 -0.02 -11.34
CA ASP A 107 11.51 1.31 -10.80
C ASP A 107 10.45 1.83 -9.84
N ILE A 108 9.17 1.75 -10.23
CA ILE A 108 8.06 2.30 -9.42
C ILE A 108 7.72 1.39 -8.24
N ASP A 109 7.50 0.09 -8.48
CA ASP A 109 7.00 -0.82 -7.46
C ASP A 109 8.11 -1.26 -6.49
N VAL A 110 9.31 -1.58 -7.01
CA VAL A 110 10.41 -2.14 -6.19
C VAL A 110 11.32 -1.05 -5.68
N LEU A 111 12.02 -0.33 -6.57
CA LEU A 111 13.01 0.66 -6.14
C LEU A 111 12.38 1.81 -5.37
N GLY A 112 11.22 2.30 -5.79
CA GLY A 112 10.49 3.34 -5.06
C GLY A 112 10.08 2.91 -3.65
N THR A 113 9.69 1.63 -3.46
CA THR A 113 9.41 1.09 -2.13
C THR A 113 10.68 0.95 -1.29
N VAL A 114 11.77 0.45 -1.87
CA VAL A 114 13.06 0.32 -1.17
C VAL A 114 13.55 1.69 -0.71
N ALA A 115 13.56 2.69 -1.59
CA ALA A 115 13.99 4.05 -1.25
C ALA A 115 13.15 4.67 -0.12
N LEU A 116 11.82 4.49 -0.15
CA LEU A 116 10.92 4.94 0.92
C LEU A 116 11.30 4.33 2.27
N ILE A 117 11.50 3.02 2.29
CA ILE A 117 11.79 2.28 3.52
C ILE A 117 13.18 2.63 4.05
N GLU A 118 14.19 2.64 3.19
CA GLU A 118 15.57 2.97 3.58
C GLU A 118 15.67 4.39 4.15
N ALA A 119 15.00 5.36 3.54
CA ALA A 119 14.95 6.73 4.05
C ALA A 119 14.19 6.81 5.40
N ALA A 120 13.12 6.05 5.58
CA ALA A 120 12.30 6.13 6.78
C ALA A 120 12.89 5.35 7.98
N LEU A 121 13.67 4.30 7.77
CA LEU A 121 14.20 3.44 8.84
C LEU A 121 14.94 4.20 9.95
N PRO A 122 15.85 5.15 9.65
CA PRO A 122 16.53 5.92 10.70
C PRO A 122 15.57 6.70 11.58
N HIS A 123 14.53 7.28 10.98
CA HIS A 123 13.52 8.09 11.67
C HIS A 123 12.60 7.21 12.53
N ILE A 124 12.18 6.04 12.02
CA ILE A 124 11.38 5.08 12.81
C ILE A 124 12.18 4.57 14.01
N LYS A 125 13.46 4.27 13.84
CA LYS A 125 14.37 3.90 14.95
C LYS A 125 14.48 5.02 15.99
N ALA A 126 14.64 6.26 15.54
CA ALA A 126 14.73 7.42 16.42
C ALA A 126 13.41 7.66 17.19
N SER A 127 12.27 7.28 16.64
CA SER A 127 10.96 7.30 17.29
C SER A 127 10.75 6.16 18.32
N GLY A 128 11.71 5.26 18.44
CA GLY A 128 11.65 4.12 19.39
C GLY A 128 10.97 2.88 18.83
N GLY A 129 10.83 2.75 17.52
CA GLY A 129 10.21 1.63 16.82
C GLY A 129 8.95 2.03 16.05
N GLY A 130 8.36 1.06 15.34
CA GLY A 130 7.19 1.36 14.53
C GLY A 130 6.74 0.21 13.63
N SER A 131 6.05 0.56 12.54
CA SER A 131 5.50 -0.42 11.60
C SER A 131 5.66 -0.01 10.14
N ILE A 132 6.06 -0.97 9.32
CA ILE A 132 6.10 -0.86 7.86
C ILE A 132 5.03 -1.79 7.30
N VAL A 133 4.15 -1.27 6.44
CA VAL A 133 3.12 -2.05 5.75
C VAL A 133 3.24 -1.85 4.25
N GLN A 134 3.54 -2.93 3.53
CA GLN A 134 3.60 -2.96 2.07
C GLN A 134 2.27 -3.44 1.49
N LEU A 135 1.69 -2.72 0.54
CA LEU A 135 0.58 -3.23 -0.28
C LEU A 135 1.10 -4.20 -1.35
N GLY A 136 0.77 -5.47 -1.14
CA GLY A 136 0.90 -6.55 -2.10
C GLY A 136 -0.32 -6.69 -3.00
N THR A 137 -0.60 -7.91 -3.41
CA THR A 137 -1.77 -8.31 -4.22
C THR A 137 -1.90 -9.84 -4.21
N THR A 138 -3.10 -10.36 -4.34
CA THR A 138 -3.30 -11.81 -4.57
C THR A 138 -2.64 -12.29 -5.85
N ALA A 139 -2.42 -11.41 -6.86
CA ALA A 139 -1.69 -11.75 -8.08
C ALA A 139 -0.20 -12.08 -7.85
N SER A 140 0.37 -11.80 -6.68
CA SER A 140 1.73 -12.19 -6.31
C SER A 140 1.84 -13.63 -5.78
N ILE A 141 0.71 -14.25 -5.45
CA ILE A 141 0.64 -15.53 -4.74
C ILE A 141 -0.23 -16.56 -5.45
N GLU A 142 -1.10 -16.13 -6.35
CA GLU A 142 -1.94 -16.99 -7.18
C GLU A 142 -2.04 -16.43 -8.60
N GLN A 143 -2.15 -17.31 -9.57
CA GLN A 143 -2.24 -16.91 -10.96
C GLN A 143 -3.63 -16.34 -11.25
N HIS A 144 -3.68 -15.08 -11.67
CA HIS A 144 -4.88 -14.41 -12.15
C HIS A 144 -4.68 -13.96 -13.59
N HIS A 145 -5.67 -14.24 -14.44
CA HIS A 145 -5.69 -13.70 -15.78
C HIS A 145 -6.31 -12.29 -15.75
N PHE A 146 -5.50 -11.29 -16.13
CA PHE A 146 -6.02 -9.94 -16.38
C PHE A 146 -6.07 -9.66 -17.87
N PRO A 147 -7.21 -9.17 -18.41
CA PRO A 147 -7.28 -8.73 -19.79
C PRO A 147 -6.24 -7.64 -20.08
N GLY A 148 -5.45 -7.81 -21.13
CA GLY A 148 -4.44 -6.83 -21.54
C GLY A 148 -3.03 -7.04 -20.98
N GLY A 149 -2.76 -8.11 -20.25
CA GLY A 149 -1.43 -8.43 -19.73
C GLY A 149 -1.23 -7.97 -18.28
N GLY A 150 -0.01 -7.60 -17.90
CA GLY A 150 0.32 -7.17 -16.53
C GLY A 150 1.17 -8.17 -15.77
N PHE A 151 1.90 -9.02 -16.48
CA PHE A 151 2.76 -10.06 -15.88
C PHE A 151 3.83 -9.48 -14.93
N SER A 152 4.37 -8.28 -15.22
CA SER A 152 5.33 -7.61 -14.36
C SER A 152 4.73 -7.24 -12.99
N TYR A 153 3.45 -6.87 -12.94
CA TYR A 153 2.79 -6.45 -11.70
C TYR A 153 2.86 -7.50 -10.60
N GLY A 154 2.36 -8.72 -10.87
CA GLY A 154 2.40 -9.82 -9.92
C GLY A 154 3.82 -10.19 -9.51
N ALA A 155 4.75 -10.23 -10.48
CA ALA A 155 6.15 -10.57 -10.25
C ALA A 155 6.86 -9.54 -9.35
N MET A 156 6.68 -8.22 -9.61
CA MET A 156 7.27 -7.17 -8.78
C MET A 156 6.68 -7.18 -7.36
N LYS A 157 5.36 -7.41 -7.23
CA LYS A 157 4.73 -7.54 -5.91
C LYS A 157 5.18 -8.80 -5.17
N ALA A 158 5.47 -9.91 -5.86
CA ALA A 158 6.08 -11.10 -5.25
C ALA A 158 7.51 -10.82 -4.75
N ALA A 159 8.31 -10.08 -5.51
CA ALA A 159 9.63 -9.62 -5.07
C ALA A 159 9.55 -8.80 -3.78
N LEU A 160 8.56 -7.90 -3.66
CA LEU A 160 8.34 -7.12 -2.45
C LEU A 160 7.87 -7.97 -1.26
N VAL A 161 7.05 -9.01 -1.46
CA VAL A 161 6.71 -9.95 -0.38
C VAL A 161 7.96 -10.60 0.19
N ASN A 162 8.88 -11.04 -0.69
CA ASN A 162 10.15 -11.63 -0.27
C ASN A 162 11.04 -10.60 0.46
N TYR A 163 11.19 -9.40 -0.11
CA TYR A 163 12.00 -8.32 0.47
C TYR A 163 11.50 -7.94 1.88
N ILE A 164 10.20 -7.70 2.05
CA ILE A 164 9.61 -7.33 3.34
C ILE A 164 9.78 -8.44 4.38
N SER A 165 9.63 -9.71 3.98
CA SER A 165 9.81 -10.85 4.89
C SER A 165 11.26 -10.95 5.41
N HIS A 166 12.26 -10.67 4.58
CA HIS A 166 13.65 -10.61 5.01
C HIS A 166 13.92 -9.39 5.90
N LEU A 167 13.53 -8.21 5.43
CA LEU A 167 13.71 -6.95 6.16
C LEU A 167 13.11 -7.03 7.56
N ALA A 168 11.90 -7.58 7.69
CA ALA A 168 11.20 -7.69 8.96
C ALA A 168 11.99 -8.41 10.06
N LYS A 169 12.82 -9.38 9.69
CA LYS A 169 13.68 -10.11 10.65
C LYS A 169 14.88 -9.28 11.08
N GLU A 170 15.47 -8.54 10.12
CA GLU A 170 16.65 -7.71 10.38
C GLU A 170 16.33 -6.53 11.31
N ILE A 171 15.16 -5.90 11.16
CA ILE A 171 14.80 -4.67 11.87
C ILE A 171 13.99 -4.92 13.16
N TYR A 172 13.61 -6.16 13.46
CA TYR A 172 12.75 -6.46 14.61
C TYR A 172 13.39 -6.10 15.95
N ALA A 173 14.71 -6.26 16.07
CA ALA A 173 15.46 -5.89 17.25
C ALA A 173 15.44 -4.38 17.56
N ASP A 174 15.17 -3.55 16.55
CA ASP A 174 14.97 -2.11 16.67
C ASP A 174 13.51 -1.72 17.04
N GLY A 175 12.66 -2.70 17.37
CA GLY A 175 11.25 -2.46 17.67
C GLY A 175 10.39 -2.17 16.42
N ILE A 176 10.88 -2.48 15.24
CA ILE A 176 10.18 -2.21 13.97
C ILE A 176 9.64 -3.52 13.39
N ARG A 177 8.35 -3.52 13.06
CA ARG A 177 7.70 -4.65 12.37
C ARG A 177 7.49 -4.31 10.89
N ALA A 178 7.57 -5.30 10.02
CA ALA A 178 7.23 -5.13 8.62
C ALA A 178 6.36 -6.29 8.13
N ASN A 179 5.25 -5.94 7.48
CA ASN A 179 4.27 -6.90 6.97
C ASN A 179 3.77 -6.49 5.59
N VAL A 180 3.18 -7.44 4.88
CA VAL A 180 2.51 -7.22 3.60
C VAL A 180 1.02 -7.42 3.77
N VAL A 181 0.22 -6.57 3.16
CA VAL A 181 -1.22 -6.78 2.96
C VAL A 181 -1.46 -7.03 1.49
N SER A 182 -2.01 -8.18 1.14
CA SER A 182 -2.27 -8.59 -0.24
C SER A 182 -3.77 -8.59 -0.52
N PRO A 183 -4.33 -7.48 -1.06
CA PRO A 183 -5.74 -7.43 -1.41
C PRO A 183 -6.07 -8.35 -2.58
N GLY A 184 -7.29 -8.90 -2.56
CA GLY A 184 -7.95 -9.44 -3.74
C GLY A 184 -8.49 -8.33 -4.65
N PRO A 185 -9.43 -8.66 -5.55
CA PRO A 185 -10.12 -7.68 -6.37
C PRO A 185 -10.92 -6.69 -5.52
N ILE A 186 -10.53 -5.40 -5.58
CA ILE A 186 -11.15 -4.31 -4.83
C ILE A 186 -11.84 -3.35 -5.81
N TYR A 187 -13.14 -3.09 -5.61
CA TYR A 187 -13.88 -2.11 -6.39
C TYR A 187 -13.54 -0.69 -5.94
N ILE A 188 -13.13 0.13 -6.88
CA ILE A 188 -12.74 1.53 -6.65
C ILE A 188 -13.41 2.36 -7.74
N ASP A 189 -14.16 3.41 -7.37
CA ASP A 189 -14.74 4.37 -8.31
C ASP A 189 -13.62 5.02 -9.16
N GLY A 190 -13.82 5.10 -10.47
CA GLY A 190 -12.80 5.52 -11.43
C GLY A 190 -11.64 4.51 -11.60
N GLY A 191 -11.73 3.34 -10.96
CA GLY A 191 -10.70 2.31 -10.94
C GLY A 191 -10.76 1.34 -12.11
N SER A 192 -9.90 0.32 -12.05
CA SER A 192 -9.81 -0.70 -13.12
C SER A 192 -11.07 -1.57 -13.17
N TRP A 193 -11.61 -1.95 -12.01
CA TRP A 193 -12.79 -2.81 -11.95
C TRP A 193 -14.07 -2.11 -12.41
N GLU A 194 -14.20 -0.79 -12.25
CA GLU A 194 -15.31 -0.03 -12.83
C GLU A 194 -15.21 0.01 -14.36
N ARG A 195 -14.01 0.23 -14.90
CA ARG A 195 -13.79 0.17 -16.37
C ARG A 195 -14.07 -1.23 -16.93
N ILE A 196 -13.67 -2.28 -16.21
CA ILE A 196 -13.98 -3.67 -16.57
C ILE A 196 -15.48 -3.92 -16.52
N LYS A 197 -16.17 -3.46 -15.46
CA LYS A 197 -17.62 -3.56 -15.34
C LYS A 197 -18.37 -2.92 -16.52
N THR A 198 -17.88 -1.78 -16.99
CA THR A 198 -18.49 -1.05 -18.11
C THR A 198 -18.10 -1.64 -19.47
N GLY A 199 -16.83 -1.98 -19.67
CA GLY A 199 -16.30 -2.43 -20.97
C GLY A 199 -16.39 -3.93 -21.21
N MET A 200 -16.46 -4.75 -20.15
CA MET A 200 -16.48 -6.22 -20.20
C MET A 200 -17.41 -6.78 -19.12
N PRO A 201 -18.74 -6.51 -19.19
CA PRO A 201 -19.69 -6.83 -18.13
C PRO A 201 -19.77 -8.33 -17.81
N ASP A 202 -19.69 -9.21 -18.80
CA ASP A 202 -19.71 -10.66 -18.58
C ASP A 202 -18.48 -11.13 -17.82
N TYR A 203 -17.29 -10.64 -18.19
CA TYR A 203 -16.06 -10.93 -17.44
C TYR A 203 -16.13 -10.42 -16.00
N TYR A 204 -16.72 -9.23 -15.78
CA TYR A 204 -16.94 -8.70 -14.44
C TYR A 204 -17.89 -9.59 -13.63
N ALA A 205 -19.00 -10.01 -14.23
CA ALA A 205 -20.00 -10.87 -13.58
C ALA A 205 -19.40 -12.25 -13.22
N ASP A 206 -18.66 -12.85 -14.13
CA ASP A 206 -17.96 -14.13 -13.89
C ASP A 206 -16.94 -14.01 -12.75
N HIS A 207 -16.25 -12.86 -12.67
CA HIS A 207 -15.29 -12.62 -11.61
C HIS A 207 -15.96 -12.43 -10.25
N VAL A 208 -17.05 -11.66 -10.21
CA VAL A 208 -17.88 -11.48 -9.01
C VAL A 208 -18.44 -12.80 -8.52
N ALA A 209 -18.90 -13.68 -9.42
CA ALA A 209 -19.44 -15.01 -9.08
C ALA A 209 -18.40 -15.94 -8.41
N GLN A 210 -17.11 -15.69 -8.60
CA GLN A 210 -16.04 -16.46 -7.94
C GLN A 210 -15.80 -16.02 -6.49
N HIS A 211 -16.31 -14.85 -6.08
CA HIS A 211 -16.15 -14.38 -4.71
C HIS A 211 -17.25 -14.97 -3.81
N PRO A 212 -16.90 -15.61 -2.69
CA PRO A 212 -17.90 -16.15 -1.75
C PRO A 212 -18.91 -15.11 -1.27
N ALA A 213 -18.51 -13.85 -1.16
CA ALA A 213 -19.37 -12.75 -0.76
C ALA A 213 -20.30 -12.22 -1.87
N GLY A 214 -20.20 -12.72 -3.11
CA GLY A 214 -20.96 -12.25 -4.28
C GLY A 214 -20.64 -10.80 -4.68
N ARG A 215 -19.49 -10.26 -4.28
CA ARG A 215 -19.03 -8.91 -4.59
C ARG A 215 -17.51 -8.81 -4.51
N LEU A 216 -16.95 -7.80 -5.15
CA LEU A 216 -15.56 -7.39 -4.93
C LEU A 216 -15.41 -6.74 -3.54
N GLY A 217 -14.18 -6.73 -3.03
CA GLY A 217 -13.84 -6.03 -1.79
C GLY A 217 -13.97 -4.51 -1.94
N ARG A 218 -13.98 -3.82 -0.81
CA ARG A 218 -13.99 -2.36 -0.71
C ARG A 218 -12.65 -1.87 -0.15
N PRO A 219 -12.19 -0.66 -0.51
CA PRO A 219 -10.94 -0.09 -0.01
C PRO A 219 -10.85 -0.06 1.52
N GLU A 220 -11.97 0.22 2.21
CA GLU A 220 -12.04 0.30 3.68
C GLU A 220 -11.74 -1.05 4.35
N GLU A 221 -12.07 -2.17 3.69
CA GLU A 221 -11.80 -3.51 4.22
C GLU A 221 -10.29 -3.79 4.26
N VAL A 222 -9.54 -3.26 3.29
CA VAL A 222 -8.08 -3.30 3.27
C VAL A 222 -7.49 -2.32 4.29
N ALA A 223 -8.01 -1.09 4.34
CA ALA A 223 -7.54 -0.04 5.24
C ALA A 223 -7.64 -0.45 6.72
N ASN A 224 -8.68 -1.19 7.11
CA ASN A 224 -8.84 -1.70 8.47
C ASN A 224 -7.71 -2.66 8.87
N VAL A 225 -7.28 -3.54 7.95
CA VAL A 225 -6.17 -4.46 8.21
C VAL A 225 -4.84 -3.70 8.27
N VAL A 226 -4.64 -2.70 7.41
CA VAL A 226 -3.45 -1.83 7.45
C VAL A 226 -3.38 -1.08 8.78
N ALA A 227 -4.48 -0.50 9.26
CA ALA A 227 -4.53 0.20 10.55
C ALA A 227 -4.21 -0.73 11.73
N PHE A 228 -4.72 -1.97 11.71
CA PHE A 228 -4.35 -2.99 12.70
C PHE A 228 -2.84 -3.29 12.66
N LEU A 229 -2.26 -3.49 11.49
CA LEU A 229 -0.82 -3.77 11.34
C LEU A 229 0.07 -2.56 11.69
N ALA A 230 -0.42 -1.34 11.46
CA ALA A 230 0.25 -0.12 11.87
C ALA A 230 0.32 0.01 13.41
N SER A 231 -0.63 -0.59 14.13
CA SER A 231 -0.83 -0.41 15.56
C SER A 231 0.03 -1.32 16.43
N PRO A 232 0.32 -0.93 17.70
CA PRO A 232 0.96 -1.80 18.66
C PRO A 232 0.14 -3.06 19.00
N MET A 233 -1.16 -3.09 18.67
CA MET A 233 -2.01 -4.27 18.88
C MET A 233 -1.59 -5.46 18.02
N SER A 234 -0.82 -5.24 16.96
CA SER A 234 -0.22 -6.27 16.12
C SER A 234 1.25 -6.58 16.48
N SER A 235 1.65 -6.36 17.74
CA SER A 235 3.04 -6.48 18.19
C SER A 235 3.67 -7.86 17.95
N TRP A 236 2.85 -8.92 17.81
CA TRP A 236 3.32 -10.27 17.52
C TRP A 236 3.09 -10.71 16.06
N VAL A 237 2.74 -9.75 15.18
CA VAL A 237 2.60 -9.97 13.74
C VAL A 237 3.77 -9.33 13.02
N ASN A 238 4.70 -10.14 12.51
CA ASN A 238 5.90 -9.68 11.81
C ASN A 238 6.28 -10.65 10.69
N ALA A 239 6.76 -10.13 9.57
CA ALA A 239 7.16 -10.89 8.38
C ALA A 239 5.98 -11.63 7.68
N GLU A 240 4.74 -11.24 7.95
CA GLU A 240 3.55 -11.90 7.42
C GLU A 240 3.04 -11.24 6.13
N ASN A 241 2.48 -12.07 5.24
CA ASN A 241 1.70 -11.62 4.08
C ASN A 241 0.22 -11.93 4.32
N ILE A 242 -0.51 -10.93 4.79
CA ILE A 242 -1.94 -11.06 5.11
C ILE A 242 -2.78 -10.85 3.86
N VAL A 243 -3.48 -11.89 3.44
CA VAL A 243 -4.41 -11.84 2.31
C VAL A 243 -5.75 -11.28 2.75
N VAL A 244 -6.26 -10.26 2.02
CA VAL A 244 -7.53 -9.58 2.28
C VAL A 244 -8.37 -9.65 1.00
N ASP A 245 -9.04 -10.76 0.78
CA ASP A 245 -9.69 -11.09 -0.49
C ASP A 245 -11.11 -11.69 -0.36
N GLY A 246 -11.65 -11.78 0.86
CA GLY A 246 -12.97 -12.35 1.10
C GLY A 246 -13.08 -13.84 0.76
N GLY A 247 -11.95 -14.57 0.75
CA GLY A 247 -11.90 -16.00 0.40
C GLY A 247 -11.88 -16.25 -1.11
N PHE A 248 -11.47 -15.26 -1.90
CA PHE A 248 -11.37 -15.38 -3.36
C PHE A 248 -10.28 -16.37 -3.80
N THR A 249 -9.10 -16.30 -3.20
CA THR A 249 -8.01 -17.24 -3.51
C THR A 249 -8.31 -18.65 -2.98
N ARG A 250 -7.88 -19.68 -3.71
CA ARG A 250 -8.18 -21.08 -3.40
C ARG A 250 -7.03 -21.84 -2.75
N ARG A 251 -6.03 -21.12 -2.30
CA ARG A 251 -4.86 -21.73 -1.65
C ARG A 251 -5.10 -21.98 -0.17
N VAL A 252 -4.50 -23.02 0.34
CA VAL A 252 -4.28 -23.23 1.77
C VAL A 252 -2.85 -22.79 2.09
N SER A 253 -2.69 -21.88 3.04
CA SER A 253 -1.37 -21.46 3.51
C SER A 253 -1.05 -22.22 4.80
N PHE A 254 0.08 -22.91 4.81
CA PHE A 254 0.62 -23.56 5.99
C PHE A 254 1.88 -22.85 6.44
#